data_a4091160bbe5d755a9831b9b15af10ab
#
_entry.id   a4091160bbe5d755a9831b9b15af10ab
#
_cell.length_a   1.000
_cell.length_b   1.000
_cell.length_c   1.000
_cell.angle_alpha   90.00
_cell.angle_beta   90.00
_cell.angle_gamma   90.00
#
_symmetry.space_group_name_H-M   'P 1'
#
loop_
_entity.id
_entity.type
_entity.pdbx_description
1 polymer ?
#
loop_
_entity_poly.entity_id
_entity_poly.type
_entity_poly.pdbx_seq_one_letter_code
_entity_poly.pdbx_strand_id
1 'polypeptide(L)'
;MSCITTLSSCFKEEPLNAECDIEQAYIHADNKNLLNLLFTNPSDTLVNVQSDQTNIEFTMRPFAALTKQAPIFRLTPGATISPESGSLQDFSKGPVTYTVTSEDKQWSRTYQVSIKKGQTTMPNEIEFEFENAYLSKGYYNWQENWNGNKLDIWATGNSGFKMSNSSSKPEEYPTVMIENGHRGKGVQLTTRRTSAIADPVHKPIAAGNLFIGQFDATDALFDAMKATKFGHPFSFSAKPAKLEGWYKYQAGEKFTDKNMKPLDRHDYGTIYAVLYENIDEKGNAVLLYGDNVQTSKQIVALALVGEAHDDNGKIAIGNTPEWHHFSVDFEYKKTIDPIKLKNGGYSLAIVSSSSSDGANFLGAVGSTLWIDSFKLICK
;
A
#
# COMPACT_ATOMS: atom_id res chain seq x y z
N MET A 1 -40.12 -46.94 49.00
CA MET A 1 -38.72 -47.25 48.49
C MET A 1 -38.57 -46.65 47.17
N SER A 2 -37.91 -45.53 47.10
CA SER A 2 -37.63 -44.84 45.80
C SER A 2 -36.20 -45.17 45.38
N CYS A 3 -36.06 -45.83 44.24
CA CYS A 3 -34.77 -46.21 43.73
C CYS A 3 -34.24 -45.01 42.90
N ILE A 4 -33.22 -44.30 43.38
CA ILE A 4 -32.49 -43.26 42.66
C ILE A 4 -31.42 -43.99 41.83
N THR A 5 -31.61 -44.08 40.52
CA THR A 5 -30.60 -44.53 39.57
C THR A 5 -29.69 -43.33 39.26
N THR A 6 -28.49 -43.33 39.80
CA THR A 6 -27.42 -42.42 39.40
C THR A 6 -26.91 -42.83 38.00
N LEU A 7 -27.20 -42.00 37.01
CA LEU A 7 -26.54 -42.08 35.68
C LEU A 7 -25.11 -41.59 35.83
N SER A 8 -24.17 -42.50 35.92
CA SER A 8 -22.75 -42.21 35.76
C SER A 8 -22.48 -42.00 34.28
N SER A 9 -22.34 -40.74 33.86
CA SER A 9 -21.82 -40.37 32.52
C SER A 9 -20.31 -40.67 32.52
N CYS A 10 -19.90 -41.77 31.92
CA CYS A 10 -18.50 -41.98 31.55
C CYS A 10 -18.14 -41.01 30.43
N PHE A 11 -17.57 -39.87 30.78
CA PHE A 11 -16.78 -39.12 29.84
C PHE A 11 -15.53 -39.96 29.54
N LYS A 12 -15.48 -40.57 28.37
CA LYS A 12 -14.28 -41.16 27.84
C LYS A 12 -13.38 -39.99 27.45
N GLU A 13 -12.26 -39.84 28.15
CA GLU A 13 -11.26 -38.87 27.73
C GLU A 13 -10.87 -39.19 26.30
N GLU A 14 -10.92 -38.20 25.42
CA GLU A 14 -10.47 -38.35 24.03
C GLU A 14 -8.97 -38.70 24.05
N PRO A 15 -8.52 -39.64 23.23
CA PRO A 15 -7.09 -39.96 23.13
C PRO A 15 -6.31 -38.69 22.68
N LEU A 16 -5.14 -38.48 23.28
CA LEU A 16 -4.25 -37.39 22.88
C LEU A 16 -3.90 -37.49 21.41
N ASN A 17 -3.80 -36.35 20.76
CA ASN A 17 -3.53 -36.24 19.33
C ASN A 17 -2.09 -36.72 19.03
N ALA A 18 -1.96 -37.61 18.04
CA ALA A 18 -0.68 -38.13 17.56
C ALA A 18 -0.07 -37.30 16.40
N GLU A 19 -0.82 -36.33 15.86
CA GLU A 19 -0.35 -35.48 14.77
C GLU A 19 0.64 -34.42 15.28
N CYS A 20 1.66 -34.14 14.48
CA CYS A 20 2.72 -33.17 14.80
C CYS A 20 3.06 -32.30 13.59
N ASP A 21 2.04 -31.65 13.01
CA ASP A 21 2.19 -30.88 11.79
C ASP A 21 2.14 -29.37 12.00
N ILE A 22 2.88 -28.64 11.17
CA ILE A 22 2.68 -27.23 10.92
C ILE A 22 1.65 -27.09 9.80
N GLU A 23 0.50 -26.51 10.07
CA GLU A 23 -0.53 -26.25 9.05
C GLU A 23 -0.31 -24.92 8.33
N GLN A 24 0.16 -23.93 9.07
CA GLN A 24 0.47 -22.59 8.53
C GLN A 24 1.68 -21.99 9.26
N ALA A 25 2.46 -21.25 8.51
CA ALA A 25 3.53 -20.41 9.03
C ALA A 25 3.34 -18.97 8.54
N TYR A 26 3.55 -18.00 9.43
CA TYR A 26 3.44 -16.60 9.05
C TYR A 26 4.41 -15.71 9.84
N ILE A 27 4.77 -14.57 9.25
CA ILE A 27 5.59 -13.56 9.89
C ILE A 27 4.76 -12.29 10.01
N HIS A 28 4.49 -11.86 11.24
CA HIS A 28 3.87 -10.58 11.52
C HIS A 28 4.91 -9.48 11.52
N ALA A 29 4.58 -8.36 10.89
CA ALA A 29 5.20 -7.10 11.24
C ALA A 29 4.39 -6.47 12.38
N ASP A 30 5.05 -6.11 13.47
CA ASP A 30 4.42 -5.43 14.63
C ASP A 30 3.71 -4.13 14.23
N ASN A 31 4.10 -3.58 13.09
CA ASN A 31 3.48 -2.44 12.47
C ASN A 31 3.08 -2.80 11.03
N LYS A 32 1.78 -2.69 10.69
CA LYS A 32 1.25 -2.92 9.34
C LYS A 32 2.01 -2.12 8.27
N ASN A 33 2.58 -0.98 8.66
CA ASN A 33 3.39 -0.14 7.78
C ASN A 33 4.74 -0.79 7.41
N LEU A 34 5.24 -1.74 8.19
CA LEU A 34 6.47 -2.48 7.89
C LEU A 34 6.27 -3.60 6.88
N LEU A 35 5.03 -4.09 6.70
CA LEU A 35 4.76 -5.20 5.78
C LEU A 35 5.29 -4.91 4.37
N ASN A 36 5.01 -3.73 3.83
CA ASN A 36 5.46 -3.35 2.50
C ASN A 36 6.98 -3.12 2.41
N LEU A 37 7.64 -2.86 3.53
CA LEU A 37 9.09 -2.76 3.59
C LEU A 37 9.76 -4.13 3.67
N LEU A 38 9.09 -5.13 4.24
CA LEU A 38 9.63 -6.47 4.40
C LEU A 38 9.24 -7.40 3.26
N PHE A 39 8.02 -7.31 2.75
CA PHE A 39 7.48 -8.21 1.74
C PHE A 39 7.14 -7.47 0.44
N THR A 40 7.25 -8.15 -0.69
CA THR A 40 6.85 -7.62 -1.99
C THR A 40 5.34 -7.59 -2.11
N ASN A 41 4.67 -8.66 -1.69
CA ASN A 41 3.21 -8.75 -1.63
C ASN A 41 2.76 -9.03 -0.20
N PRO A 42 1.61 -8.50 0.24
CA PRO A 42 1.05 -8.83 1.56
C PRO A 42 0.78 -10.31 1.78
N SER A 43 0.54 -11.09 0.71
CA SER A 43 0.35 -12.55 0.76
C SER A 43 1.62 -13.31 1.11
N ASP A 44 2.81 -12.73 0.88
CA ASP A 44 4.09 -13.38 1.16
C ASP A 44 4.36 -13.57 2.66
N THR A 45 3.52 -12.96 3.49
CA THR A 45 3.57 -13.11 4.97
C THR A 45 3.07 -14.45 5.47
N LEU A 46 2.31 -15.20 4.66
CA LEU A 46 1.65 -16.45 5.03
C LEU A 46 2.05 -17.58 4.08
N VAL A 47 2.47 -18.70 4.65
CA VAL A 47 2.72 -19.95 3.94
C VAL A 47 1.74 -21.01 4.47
N ASN A 48 0.88 -21.54 3.60
CA ASN A 48 0.09 -22.74 3.88
C ASN A 48 0.95 -23.97 3.65
N VAL A 49 1.13 -24.79 4.67
CA VAL A 49 2.03 -25.95 4.64
C VAL A 49 1.22 -27.20 4.27
N GLN A 50 1.62 -27.89 3.23
CA GLN A 50 1.01 -29.15 2.84
C GLN A 50 1.51 -30.28 3.77
N SER A 51 0.70 -31.32 3.96
CA SER A 51 0.99 -32.42 4.90
C SER A 51 2.28 -33.20 4.61
N ASP A 52 2.76 -33.20 3.38
CA ASP A 52 4.03 -33.83 2.96
C ASP A 52 5.23 -32.87 2.99
N GLN A 53 4.99 -31.59 3.20
CA GLN A 53 5.99 -30.53 3.13
C GLN A 53 6.70 -30.34 4.47
N THR A 54 8.02 -30.39 4.44
CA THR A 54 8.89 -30.13 5.61
C THR A 54 9.81 -28.92 5.43
N ASN A 55 9.80 -28.31 4.24
CA ASN A 55 10.53 -27.06 3.96
C ASN A 55 9.53 -25.92 3.82
N ILE A 56 9.72 -24.89 4.64
CA ILE A 56 8.90 -23.69 4.66
C ILE A 56 9.79 -22.52 4.26
N GLU A 57 9.46 -21.84 3.16
CA GLU A 57 10.25 -20.72 2.65
C GLU A 57 9.41 -19.44 2.61
N PHE A 58 9.88 -18.40 3.28
CA PHE A 58 9.38 -17.04 3.12
C PHE A 58 10.24 -16.27 2.12
N THR A 59 9.63 -15.37 1.35
CA THR A 59 10.36 -14.47 0.46
C THR A 59 10.24 -13.05 0.97
N MET A 60 11.35 -12.46 1.39
CA MET A 60 11.43 -11.07 1.87
C MET A 60 12.21 -10.19 0.91
N ARG A 61 12.05 -8.87 1.02
CA ARG A 61 12.83 -7.89 0.24
C ARG A 61 14.33 -7.97 0.58
N PRO A 62 15.21 -7.58 -0.35
CA PRO A 62 16.67 -7.71 -0.19
C PRO A 62 17.23 -7.02 1.06
N PHE A 63 16.65 -5.89 1.47
CA PHE A 63 17.11 -5.12 2.63
C PHE A 63 16.52 -5.58 3.97
N ALA A 64 15.55 -6.52 3.96
CA ALA A 64 14.98 -7.02 5.19
C ALA A 64 16.07 -7.61 6.10
N ALA A 65 16.08 -7.19 7.38
CA ALA A 65 17.00 -7.73 8.36
C ALA A 65 16.57 -9.15 8.73
N LEU A 66 17.42 -10.14 8.44
CA LEU A 66 17.11 -11.56 8.71
C LEU A 66 17.53 -12.03 10.11
N THR A 67 18.23 -11.20 10.88
CA THR A 67 18.78 -11.55 12.20
C THR A 67 17.76 -11.57 13.33
N LYS A 68 16.56 -11.01 13.11
CA LYS A 68 15.52 -10.89 14.14
C LYS A 68 14.13 -11.08 13.50
N GLN A 69 13.86 -12.30 13.05
CA GLN A 69 12.55 -12.66 12.52
C GLN A 69 11.85 -13.63 13.49
N ALA A 70 10.55 -13.48 13.66
CA ALA A 70 9.76 -14.24 14.62
C ALA A 70 8.59 -14.96 13.91
N PRO A 71 8.84 -16.07 13.20
CA PRO A 71 7.78 -16.83 12.57
C PRO A 71 6.81 -17.38 13.61
N ILE A 72 5.52 -17.28 13.31
CA ILE A 72 4.44 -17.84 14.11
C ILE A 72 3.85 -19.03 13.35
N PHE A 73 3.54 -20.07 14.07
CA PHE A 73 3.07 -21.32 13.49
C PHE A 73 1.69 -21.70 14.03
N ARG A 74 0.81 -22.09 13.13
CA ARG A 74 -0.40 -22.82 13.48
C ARG A 74 -0.08 -24.31 13.39
N LEU A 75 -0.22 -24.99 14.49
CA LEU A 75 0.07 -26.43 14.63
C LEU A 75 -1.23 -27.23 14.67
N THR A 76 -1.12 -28.53 14.46
CA THR A 76 -2.18 -29.50 14.80
C THR A 76 -2.53 -29.37 16.30
N PRO A 77 -3.81 -29.56 16.67
CA PRO A 77 -4.27 -29.37 18.07
C PRO A 77 -3.45 -30.16 19.09
N GLY A 78 -3.03 -29.49 20.17
CA GLY A 78 -2.24 -30.09 21.26
C GLY A 78 -0.75 -30.24 20.99
N ALA A 79 -0.29 -30.09 19.75
CA ALA A 79 1.14 -30.18 19.41
C ALA A 79 1.93 -28.97 19.93
N THR A 80 3.22 -29.19 20.21
CA THR A 80 4.18 -28.17 20.66
C THR A 80 5.33 -28.02 19.65
N ILE A 81 6.01 -26.88 19.64
CA ILE A 81 7.11 -26.59 18.72
C ILE A 81 8.34 -26.02 19.43
N SER A 82 9.51 -26.41 18.98
CA SER A 82 10.80 -25.86 19.44
C SER A 82 11.70 -25.57 18.23
N PRO A 83 12.30 -24.37 18.11
CA PRO A 83 12.12 -23.18 18.98
C PRO A 83 10.66 -22.74 19.09
N GLU A 84 10.33 -22.00 20.17
CA GLU A 84 8.96 -21.54 20.45
C GLU A 84 8.42 -20.66 19.30
N SER A 85 7.13 -20.86 18.97
CA SER A 85 6.41 -20.05 17.98
C SER A 85 6.43 -18.57 18.37
N GLY A 86 6.83 -17.70 17.44
CA GLY A 86 6.99 -16.26 17.67
C GLY A 86 8.29 -15.86 18.35
N SER A 87 9.18 -16.80 18.68
CA SER A 87 10.52 -16.47 19.20
C SER A 87 11.42 -15.88 18.11
N LEU A 88 12.28 -14.91 18.50
CA LEU A 88 13.22 -14.27 17.57
C LEU A 88 14.32 -15.25 17.15
N GLN A 89 14.51 -15.40 15.84
CA GLN A 89 15.49 -16.26 15.23
C GLN A 89 16.35 -15.51 14.21
N ASP A 90 17.58 -16.02 14.01
CA ASP A 90 18.53 -15.49 13.04
C ASP A 90 18.55 -16.36 11.77
N PHE A 91 17.90 -15.88 10.71
CA PHE A 91 17.88 -16.51 9.40
C PHE A 91 19.01 -16.05 8.46
N SER A 92 19.90 -15.18 8.92
CA SER A 92 21.00 -14.68 8.09
C SER A 92 22.05 -15.75 7.79
N LYS A 93 22.08 -16.79 8.59
CA LYS A 93 23.06 -17.92 8.48
C LYS A 93 22.49 -19.14 7.75
N GLY A 94 21.24 -19.08 7.33
CA GLY A 94 20.56 -20.17 6.65
C GLY A 94 19.24 -20.60 7.32
N PRO A 95 18.70 -21.75 6.94
CA PRO A 95 17.47 -22.26 7.52
C PRO A 95 17.55 -22.49 9.03
N VAL A 96 16.45 -22.24 9.73
CA VAL A 96 16.28 -22.59 11.14
C VAL A 96 15.46 -23.85 11.24
N THR A 97 15.93 -24.80 12.03
CA THR A 97 15.26 -26.08 12.24
C THR A 97 14.24 -25.95 13.36
N TYR A 98 13.00 -26.34 13.09
CA TYR A 98 11.91 -26.43 14.06
C TYR A 98 11.48 -27.86 14.23
N THR A 99 11.24 -28.30 15.45
CA THR A 99 10.71 -29.64 15.76
C THR A 99 9.34 -29.50 16.37
N VAL A 100 8.33 -30.10 15.76
CA VAL A 100 6.97 -30.21 16.29
C VAL A 100 6.82 -31.56 16.97
N THR A 101 6.27 -31.56 18.17
CA THR A 101 6.00 -32.76 18.95
C THR A 101 4.49 -32.89 19.18
N SER A 102 3.93 -34.06 18.94
CA SER A 102 2.53 -34.39 19.13
C SER A 102 2.08 -34.21 20.59
N GLU A 103 0.78 -34.08 20.80
CA GLU A 103 0.18 -33.94 22.14
C GLU A 103 0.52 -35.16 23.03
N ASP A 104 0.48 -36.36 22.48
CA ASP A 104 0.83 -37.62 23.16
C ASP A 104 2.34 -37.80 23.40
N LYS A 105 3.18 -36.88 22.85
CA LYS A 105 4.65 -36.88 22.92
C LYS A 105 5.35 -38.10 22.33
N GLN A 106 4.64 -38.91 21.53
CA GLN A 106 5.21 -40.10 20.92
C GLN A 106 5.78 -39.86 19.53
N TRP A 107 5.34 -38.75 18.88
CA TRP A 107 5.74 -38.41 17.52
C TRP A 107 6.36 -37.06 17.45
N SER A 108 7.32 -36.90 16.56
CA SER A 108 7.89 -35.60 16.25
C SER A 108 8.21 -35.48 14.78
N ARG A 109 8.10 -34.26 14.25
CA ARG A 109 8.41 -33.91 12.88
C ARG A 109 9.29 -32.66 12.80
N THR A 110 10.30 -32.72 11.96
CA THR A 110 11.26 -31.64 11.82
C THR A 110 11.01 -30.86 10.54
N TYR A 111 11.00 -29.54 10.66
CA TYR A 111 10.81 -28.59 9.57
C TYR A 111 12.03 -27.69 9.41
N GLN A 112 12.39 -27.41 8.15
CA GLN A 112 13.39 -26.42 7.80
C GLN A 112 12.68 -25.14 7.37
N VAL A 113 12.79 -24.10 8.18
CA VAL A 113 12.22 -22.79 7.86
C VAL A 113 13.33 -21.89 7.35
N SER A 114 13.14 -21.33 6.18
CA SER A 114 14.11 -20.44 5.53
C SER A 114 13.47 -19.11 5.12
N ILE A 115 14.31 -18.08 5.01
CA ILE A 115 13.92 -16.80 4.44
C ILE A 115 14.86 -16.50 3.28
N LYS A 116 14.31 -16.46 2.08
CA LYS A 116 15.03 -16.09 0.87
C LYS A 116 14.80 -14.60 0.60
N LYS A 117 15.85 -13.92 0.16
CA LYS A 117 15.75 -12.54 -0.31
C LYS A 117 15.28 -12.54 -1.77
N GLY A 118 14.04 -12.14 -1.97
CA GLY A 118 13.46 -11.92 -3.29
C GLY A 118 13.83 -10.55 -3.82
N GLN A 119 14.17 -10.46 -5.10
CA GLN A 119 14.49 -9.19 -5.74
C GLN A 119 13.59 -8.98 -6.96
N THR A 120 12.68 -8.01 -6.88
CA THR A 120 12.01 -7.47 -8.06
C THR A 120 12.76 -6.20 -8.45
N THR A 121 13.64 -6.31 -9.43
CA THR A 121 14.34 -5.15 -9.98
C THR A 121 13.43 -4.47 -11.00
N MET A 122 13.20 -3.19 -10.81
CA MET A 122 12.46 -2.38 -11.75
C MET A 122 13.24 -2.24 -13.06
N PRO A 123 12.59 -2.38 -14.21
CA PRO A 123 13.22 -2.06 -15.49
C PRO A 123 13.58 -0.57 -15.55
N ASN A 124 14.49 -0.19 -16.46
CA ASN A 124 14.89 1.20 -16.63
C ASN A 124 13.77 2.09 -17.21
N GLU A 125 12.79 1.48 -17.86
CA GLU A 125 11.57 2.13 -18.29
C GLU A 125 10.37 1.35 -17.82
N ILE A 126 9.41 2.02 -17.17
CA ILE A 126 8.21 1.43 -16.60
C ILE A 126 7.03 2.22 -17.12
N GLU A 127 6.11 1.55 -17.76
CA GLU A 127 4.85 2.12 -18.21
C GLU A 127 3.72 1.73 -17.26
N PHE A 128 2.91 2.71 -16.86
CA PHE A 128 1.69 2.58 -16.09
C PHE A 128 0.53 2.97 -17.01
N GLU A 129 -0.04 1.98 -17.67
CA GLU A 129 -1.07 2.19 -18.70
C GLU A 129 -2.49 2.28 -18.14
N PHE A 130 -2.68 1.99 -16.86
CA PHE A 130 -3.96 1.98 -16.13
C PHE A 130 -5.05 1.07 -16.72
N GLU A 131 -4.70 0.14 -17.60
CA GLU A 131 -5.62 -0.79 -18.27
C GLU A 131 -6.22 -1.84 -17.32
N ASN A 132 -5.50 -2.19 -16.24
CA ASN A 132 -5.86 -3.25 -15.32
C ASN A 132 -6.69 -2.72 -14.13
N ALA A 133 -7.77 -2.00 -14.42
CA ALA A 133 -8.74 -1.59 -13.42
C ALA A 133 -9.73 -2.73 -13.13
N TYR A 134 -10.08 -2.93 -11.86
CA TYR A 134 -11.05 -3.93 -11.43
C TYR A 134 -11.95 -3.41 -10.31
N LEU A 135 -13.17 -3.96 -10.24
CA LEU A 135 -14.11 -3.63 -9.16
C LEU A 135 -13.87 -4.51 -7.94
N SER A 136 -13.67 -3.88 -6.80
CA SER A 136 -13.64 -4.55 -5.50
C SER A 136 -14.26 -3.65 -4.44
N LYS A 137 -15.01 -4.22 -3.51
CA LYS A 137 -15.71 -3.48 -2.45
C LYS A 137 -16.64 -2.37 -2.97
N GLY A 138 -17.08 -2.43 -4.23
CA GLY A 138 -18.02 -1.48 -4.84
C GLY A 138 -17.39 -0.25 -5.49
N TYR A 139 -16.08 -0.19 -5.65
CA TYR A 139 -15.34 0.86 -6.36
C TYR A 139 -14.15 0.31 -7.14
N TYR A 140 -13.59 1.12 -8.04
CA TYR A 140 -12.45 0.75 -8.88
C TYR A 140 -11.15 0.74 -8.10
N ASN A 141 -10.30 -0.23 -8.41
CA ASN A 141 -8.93 -0.39 -7.95
C ASN A 141 -8.05 -0.69 -9.16
N TRP A 142 -6.74 -0.47 -9.05
CA TRP A 142 -5.78 -0.70 -10.14
C TRP A 142 -4.68 -1.65 -9.69
N GLN A 143 -4.24 -2.46 -10.62
CA GLN A 143 -3.19 -3.45 -10.41
C GLN A 143 -2.19 -3.38 -11.55
N GLU A 144 -0.91 -3.45 -11.25
CA GLU A 144 0.15 -3.56 -12.25
C GLU A 144 0.51 -5.04 -12.47
N ASN A 145 0.98 -5.33 -13.67
CA ASN A 145 1.47 -6.66 -14.02
C ASN A 145 2.85 -6.54 -14.64
N TRP A 146 3.88 -6.83 -13.84
CA TRP A 146 5.25 -6.81 -14.32
C TRP A 146 5.86 -8.21 -14.30
N ASN A 147 6.32 -8.66 -15.47
CA ASN A 147 6.94 -9.98 -15.65
C ASN A 147 6.07 -11.14 -15.10
N GLY A 148 4.74 -11.02 -15.29
CA GLY A 148 3.78 -12.02 -14.80
C GLY A 148 3.42 -11.91 -13.31
N ASN A 149 4.04 -10.99 -12.57
CA ASN A 149 3.70 -10.71 -11.18
C ASN A 149 2.69 -9.58 -11.09
N LYS A 150 1.58 -9.85 -10.42
CA LYS A 150 0.57 -8.84 -10.10
C LYS A 150 1.04 -8.04 -8.88
N LEU A 151 1.02 -6.71 -9.00
CA LEU A 151 1.45 -5.78 -7.97
C LEU A 151 0.32 -4.82 -7.63
N ASP A 152 -0.15 -4.85 -6.39
CA ASP A 152 -1.13 -3.92 -5.84
C ASP A 152 -0.39 -2.73 -5.22
N ILE A 153 0.08 -1.82 -6.05
CA ILE A 153 0.86 -0.65 -5.62
C ILE A 153 0.04 0.63 -5.60
N TRP A 154 -1.09 0.66 -6.32
CA TRP A 154 -1.94 1.82 -6.42
C TRP A 154 -3.01 1.84 -5.33
N ALA A 155 -3.20 3.01 -4.73
CA ALA A 155 -4.23 3.26 -3.74
C ALA A 155 -5.04 4.52 -4.07
N THR A 156 -6.25 4.59 -3.54
CA THR A 156 -7.17 5.72 -3.69
C THR A 156 -7.89 6.02 -2.37
N GLY A 157 -8.42 7.23 -2.23
CA GLY A 157 -9.29 7.61 -1.11
C GLY A 157 -10.72 7.05 -1.19
N ASN A 158 -11.05 6.22 -2.19
CA ASN A 158 -12.40 5.70 -2.40
C ASN A 158 -12.99 4.97 -1.19
N SER A 159 -12.17 4.23 -0.44
CA SER A 159 -12.64 3.56 0.78
C SER A 159 -13.06 4.54 1.87
N GLY A 160 -12.39 5.69 1.98
CA GLY A 160 -12.78 6.78 2.88
C GLY A 160 -14.09 7.45 2.45
N PHE A 161 -14.23 7.73 1.14
CA PHE A 161 -15.49 8.26 0.59
C PHE A 161 -16.67 7.33 0.83
N LYS A 162 -16.48 6.02 0.67
CA LYS A 162 -17.50 4.99 0.92
C LYS A 162 -18.07 5.06 2.34
N MET A 163 -17.31 5.47 3.33
CA MET A 163 -17.76 5.54 4.72
C MET A 163 -18.91 6.54 4.92
N SER A 164 -18.91 7.63 4.15
CA SER A 164 -20.00 8.61 4.17
C SER A 164 -21.01 8.42 3.05
N ASN A 165 -20.64 7.75 1.97
CA ASN A 165 -21.41 7.60 0.72
C ASN A 165 -21.55 6.12 0.36
N SER A 166 -22.01 5.28 1.29
CA SER A 166 -22.03 3.81 1.16
C SER A 166 -22.94 3.28 0.03
N SER A 167 -23.94 4.04 -0.38
CA SER A 167 -24.87 3.69 -1.45
C SER A 167 -24.43 4.15 -2.86
N SER A 168 -23.28 4.81 -2.97
CA SER A 168 -22.77 5.29 -4.25
C SER A 168 -22.48 4.12 -5.20
N LYS A 169 -22.81 4.31 -6.48
CA LYS A 169 -22.41 3.41 -7.55
C LYS A 169 -20.93 3.58 -7.89
N PRO A 170 -20.28 2.59 -8.53
CA PRO A 170 -18.84 2.66 -8.83
C PRO A 170 -18.39 3.93 -9.57
N GLU A 171 -19.21 4.42 -10.49
CA GLU A 171 -18.95 5.62 -11.31
C GLU A 171 -19.14 6.95 -10.56
N GLU A 172 -19.71 6.92 -9.36
CA GLU A 172 -19.94 8.10 -8.53
C GLU A 172 -18.80 8.38 -7.55
N TYR A 173 -17.85 7.45 -7.45
CA TYR A 173 -16.69 7.63 -6.57
C TYR A 173 -15.74 8.72 -7.07
N PRO A 174 -14.92 9.28 -6.17
CA PRO A 174 -13.91 10.28 -6.54
C PRO A 174 -12.90 9.80 -7.57
N THR A 175 -12.52 8.52 -7.53
CA THR A 175 -11.55 7.92 -8.46
C THR A 175 -12.21 6.78 -9.21
N VAL A 176 -12.31 6.92 -10.54
CA VAL A 176 -12.99 5.97 -11.41
C VAL A 176 -12.15 5.68 -12.66
N MET A 177 -12.34 4.48 -13.21
CA MET A 177 -11.85 4.11 -14.52
C MET A 177 -12.73 4.73 -15.61
N ILE A 178 -12.12 5.17 -16.70
CA ILE A 178 -12.79 5.59 -17.93
C ILE A 178 -12.37 4.71 -19.10
N GLU A 179 -13.31 4.39 -20.00
CA GLU A 179 -13.05 3.57 -21.19
C GLU A 179 -12.28 4.32 -22.29
N ASN A 180 -12.38 5.65 -22.30
CA ASN A 180 -11.78 6.53 -23.30
C ASN A 180 -10.71 7.41 -22.65
N GLY A 181 -9.57 6.81 -22.32
CA GLY A 181 -8.35 7.52 -21.90
C GLY A 181 -7.69 8.25 -23.06
N HIS A 182 -6.43 8.63 -22.89
CA HIS A 182 -5.59 9.08 -24.01
C HIS A 182 -5.29 7.91 -24.95
N ARG A 183 -5.02 6.73 -24.39
CA ARG A 183 -4.79 5.48 -25.09
C ARG A 183 -5.46 4.33 -24.32
N GLY A 184 -6.55 3.77 -24.85
CA GLY A 184 -7.30 2.73 -24.15
C GLY A 184 -8.06 3.27 -22.93
N LYS A 185 -7.94 2.60 -21.80
CA LYS A 185 -8.54 3.03 -20.53
C LYS A 185 -7.68 4.10 -19.87
N GLY A 186 -8.31 4.86 -19.00
CA GLY A 186 -7.60 5.86 -18.19
C GLY A 186 -8.25 6.01 -16.82
N VAL A 187 -7.79 6.99 -16.07
CA VAL A 187 -8.29 7.30 -14.74
C VAL A 187 -8.89 8.70 -14.71
N GLN A 188 -10.08 8.82 -14.14
CA GLN A 188 -10.70 10.10 -13.81
C GLN A 188 -10.72 10.30 -12.31
N LEU A 189 -10.19 11.40 -11.87
CA LEU A 189 -10.13 11.86 -10.50
C LEU A 189 -11.04 13.09 -10.37
N THR A 190 -12.11 13.00 -9.56
CA THR A 190 -13.06 14.10 -9.42
C THR A 190 -13.25 14.45 -7.94
N THR A 191 -13.18 15.72 -7.60
CA THR A 191 -13.53 16.21 -6.27
C THR A 191 -15.04 16.11 -6.09
N ARG A 192 -15.46 15.27 -5.16
CA ARG A 192 -16.86 14.96 -4.88
C ARG A 192 -17.32 15.52 -3.55
N ARG A 193 -18.60 15.88 -3.47
CA ARG A 193 -19.28 16.18 -2.20
C ARG A 193 -19.45 14.87 -1.41
N THR A 194 -19.03 14.86 -0.17
CA THR A 194 -19.36 13.79 0.78
C THR A 194 -20.82 13.95 1.25
N SER A 195 -21.41 12.90 1.86
CA SER A 195 -22.74 13.05 2.42
C SER A 195 -22.75 14.00 3.64
N ALA A 196 -23.93 14.52 4.00
CA ALA A 196 -24.10 15.43 5.13
C ALA A 196 -23.61 14.87 6.49
N ILE A 197 -23.43 13.56 6.61
CA ILE A 197 -22.85 12.89 7.78
C ILE A 197 -21.40 13.35 8.04
N ALA A 198 -20.69 13.75 7.01
CA ALA A 198 -19.29 14.19 7.11
C ALA A 198 -19.14 15.69 7.48
N ASP A 199 -20.20 16.48 7.43
CA ASP A 199 -20.16 17.92 7.72
C ASP A 199 -19.78 18.24 9.18
N PRO A 200 -20.33 17.56 10.20
CA PRO A 200 -19.94 17.82 11.58
C PRO A 200 -18.47 17.55 11.90
N VAL A 201 -17.81 16.73 11.09
CA VAL A 201 -16.37 16.42 11.22
C VAL A 201 -15.51 17.22 10.23
N HIS A 202 -16.10 18.24 9.59
CA HIS A 202 -15.42 19.15 8.66
C HIS A 202 -14.72 18.45 7.48
N LYS A 203 -15.35 17.39 6.94
CA LYS A 203 -14.86 16.62 5.78
C LYS A 203 -15.89 16.67 4.63
N PRO A 204 -16.27 17.86 4.13
CA PRO A 204 -17.40 18.02 3.22
C PRO A 204 -17.11 17.54 1.80
N ILE A 205 -15.86 17.41 1.42
CA ILE A 205 -15.42 16.98 0.09
C ILE A 205 -14.42 15.85 0.18
N ALA A 206 -14.31 15.08 -0.89
CA ALA A 206 -13.26 14.10 -1.12
C ALA A 206 -12.65 14.36 -2.50
N ALA A 207 -11.40 14.76 -2.53
CA ALA A 207 -10.65 14.87 -3.78
C ALA A 207 -10.43 13.48 -4.38
N GLY A 208 -10.66 13.33 -5.69
CA GLY A 208 -10.22 12.15 -6.43
C GLY A 208 -8.71 12.07 -6.40
N ASN A 209 -8.17 10.92 -6.04
CA ASN A 209 -6.73 10.71 -6.01
C ASN A 209 -6.36 9.28 -6.41
N LEU A 210 -5.19 9.15 -7.03
CA LEU A 210 -4.53 7.88 -7.30
C LEU A 210 -3.05 8.04 -6.97
N PHE A 211 -2.51 7.12 -6.18
CA PHE A 211 -1.11 7.23 -5.76
C PHE A 211 -0.48 5.85 -5.50
N ILE A 212 0.82 5.77 -5.68
CA ILE A 212 1.59 4.61 -5.23
C ILE A 212 1.73 4.69 -3.71
N GLY A 213 1.17 3.68 -3.02
CA GLY A 213 1.14 3.63 -1.57
C GLY A 213 -0.05 2.85 -1.01
N GLN A 214 -0.55 3.26 0.14
CA GLN A 214 -1.69 2.65 0.82
C GLN A 214 -2.63 3.71 1.40
N PHE A 215 -3.92 3.39 1.45
CA PHE A 215 -4.92 4.21 2.12
C PHE A 215 -5.58 3.39 3.23
N ASP A 216 -5.52 3.91 4.46
CA ASP A 216 -6.18 3.32 5.62
C ASP A 216 -7.44 4.10 5.97
N ALA A 217 -8.60 3.53 5.64
CA ALA A 217 -9.88 4.18 5.90
C ALA A 217 -10.16 4.33 7.41
N THR A 218 -9.59 3.48 8.27
CA THR A 218 -9.75 3.59 9.73
C THR A 218 -9.00 4.81 10.24
N ASP A 219 -7.76 5.02 9.79
CA ASP A 219 -6.99 6.22 10.14
C ASP A 219 -7.70 7.49 9.62
N ALA A 220 -8.39 7.42 8.48
CA ALA A 220 -9.11 8.55 7.89
C ALA A 220 -10.23 9.11 8.79
N LEU A 221 -10.77 8.33 9.72
CA LEU A 221 -11.76 8.80 10.69
C LEU A 221 -11.15 9.79 11.69
N PHE A 222 -9.93 9.54 12.12
CA PHE A 222 -9.25 10.28 13.18
C PHE A 222 -8.32 11.34 12.60
N ASP A 223 -7.49 10.99 11.62
CA ASP A 223 -6.53 11.88 10.99
C ASP A 223 -6.42 11.55 9.49
N ALA A 224 -7.07 12.38 8.64
CA ALA A 224 -7.06 12.17 7.19
C ALA A 224 -5.65 12.26 6.58
N MET A 225 -4.75 13.05 7.18
CA MET A 225 -3.37 13.17 6.73
C MET A 225 -2.59 11.88 6.96
N LYS A 226 -2.87 11.14 8.03
CA LYS A 226 -2.23 9.86 8.35
C LYS A 226 -2.84 8.67 7.60
N ALA A 227 -4.06 8.82 7.10
CA ALA A 227 -4.73 7.79 6.31
C ALA A 227 -4.00 7.46 5.00
N THR A 228 -3.33 8.46 4.41
CA THR A 228 -2.59 8.31 3.16
C THR A 228 -1.13 8.04 3.45
N LYS A 229 -0.68 6.84 3.12
CA LYS A 229 0.69 6.35 3.31
C LYS A 229 1.34 6.26 1.93
N PHE A 230 2.22 7.22 1.61
CA PHE A 230 2.80 7.37 0.28
C PHE A 230 4.05 6.52 0.10
N GLY A 231 4.14 5.91 -1.06
CA GLY A 231 5.32 5.22 -1.56
C GLY A 231 5.31 3.72 -1.36
N HIS A 232 6.02 3.08 -2.26
CA HIS A 232 6.30 1.64 -2.25
C HIS A 232 7.80 1.46 -2.46
N PRO A 233 8.48 0.60 -1.70
CA PRO A 233 9.90 0.33 -1.90
C PRO A 233 10.11 -0.47 -3.19
N PHE A 234 11.04 0.00 -4.01
CA PHE A 234 11.45 -0.66 -5.23
C PHE A 234 12.97 -0.85 -5.27
N SER A 235 13.40 -1.92 -5.91
CA SER A 235 14.80 -2.10 -6.29
C SER A 235 14.98 -1.56 -7.70
N PHE A 236 15.94 -0.67 -7.89
CA PHE A 236 16.23 -0.06 -9.19
C PHE A 236 17.66 -0.41 -9.63
N SER A 237 17.85 -0.67 -10.92
CA SER A 237 19.17 -0.82 -11.52
C SER A 237 19.82 0.53 -11.83
N ALA A 238 19.00 1.56 -12.07
CA ALA A 238 19.41 2.95 -12.32
C ALA A 238 18.45 3.90 -11.58
N LYS A 239 18.89 5.11 -11.29
CA LYS A 239 18.09 6.09 -10.55
C LYS A 239 16.93 6.63 -11.40
N PRO A 240 15.74 6.87 -10.83
CA PRO A 240 14.67 7.59 -11.52
C PRO A 240 15.18 8.93 -12.07
N ALA A 241 15.00 9.15 -13.36
CA ALA A 241 15.48 10.35 -14.03
C ALA A 241 14.34 11.24 -14.50
N LYS A 242 13.24 10.65 -14.99
CA LYS A 242 12.14 11.39 -15.60
C LYS A 242 10.80 10.69 -15.36
N LEU A 243 9.76 11.49 -15.18
CA LEU A 243 8.36 11.07 -15.22
C LEU A 243 7.68 11.71 -16.42
N GLU A 244 7.02 10.92 -17.25
CA GLU A 244 6.25 11.34 -18.42
C GLU A 244 4.82 10.84 -18.30
N GLY A 245 3.90 11.42 -19.07
CA GLY A 245 2.52 10.95 -19.15
C GLY A 245 1.58 11.98 -19.78
N TRP A 246 0.30 11.70 -19.66
CA TRP A 246 -0.76 12.53 -20.24
C TRP A 246 -1.79 12.90 -19.16
N TYR A 247 -2.28 14.15 -19.24
CA TYR A 247 -3.37 14.60 -18.38
C TYR A 247 -4.31 15.57 -19.10
N LYS A 248 -5.52 15.72 -18.57
CA LYS A 248 -6.43 16.85 -18.76
C LYS A 248 -6.89 17.34 -17.41
N TYR A 249 -7.23 18.61 -17.30
CA TYR A 249 -7.76 19.15 -16.06
C TYR A 249 -8.83 20.21 -16.30
N GLN A 250 -9.87 20.16 -15.49
CA GLN A 250 -10.90 21.19 -15.41
C GLN A 250 -11.22 21.48 -13.95
N ALA A 251 -11.05 22.71 -13.53
CA ALA A 251 -11.43 23.16 -12.21
C ALA A 251 -12.96 23.25 -12.08
N GLY A 252 -13.46 22.92 -10.89
CA GLY A 252 -14.85 23.19 -10.52
C GLY A 252 -15.10 24.69 -10.33
N GLU A 253 -16.38 25.10 -10.39
CA GLU A 253 -16.75 26.52 -10.42
C GLU A 253 -16.52 27.25 -9.09
N LYS A 254 -16.73 26.59 -7.94
CA LYS A 254 -16.71 27.19 -6.61
C LYS A 254 -15.74 26.50 -5.70
N PHE A 255 -14.65 27.19 -5.40
CA PHE A 255 -13.72 26.76 -4.36
C PHE A 255 -14.32 27.01 -2.97
N THR A 256 -14.29 26.01 -2.10
CA THR A 256 -14.87 26.09 -0.76
C THR A 256 -13.89 25.67 0.32
N ASP A 257 -14.09 26.19 1.53
CA ASP A 257 -13.40 25.73 2.72
C ASP A 257 -14.04 24.45 3.31
N LYS A 258 -13.47 23.95 4.39
CA LYS A 258 -13.96 22.76 5.11
C LYS A 258 -15.35 22.91 5.74
N ASN A 259 -15.97 24.09 5.71
CA ASN A 259 -17.34 24.36 6.13
C ASN A 259 -18.26 24.66 4.93
N MET A 260 -17.80 24.40 3.71
CA MET A 260 -18.49 24.71 2.45
C MET A 260 -18.70 26.22 2.20
N LYS A 261 -17.95 27.08 2.91
CA LYS A 261 -17.98 28.52 2.66
C LYS A 261 -17.18 28.83 1.38
N PRO A 262 -17.76 29.52 0.39
CA PRO A 262 -17.04 29.93 -0.81
C PRO A 262 -15.83 30.81 -0.48
N LEU A 263 -14.73 30.55 -1.15
CA LEU A 263 -13.52 31.37 -1.10
C LEU A 263 -13.23 31.88 -2.52
N ASP A 264 -12.65 33.10 -2.59
CA ASP A 264 -12.19 33.69 -3.85
C ASP A 264 -10.84 33.06 -4.24
N ARG A 265 -10.90 31.83 -4.66
CA ARG A 265 -9.75 30.99 -5.05
C ARG A 265 -10.11 30.09 -6.23
N HIS A 266 -9.10 29.67 -6.99
CA HIS A 266 -9.23 28.62 -8.01
C HIS A 266 -8.75 27.29 -7.47
N ASP A 267 -9.32 26.21 -8.00
CA ASP A 267 -8.82 24.87 -7.72
C ASP A 267 -7.80 24.46 -8.79
N TYR A 268 -6.87 23.59 -8.39
CA TYR A 268 -5.79 23.09 -9.23
C TYR A 268 -5.66 21.59 -9.07
N GLY A 269 -5.34 20.90 -10.16
CA GLY A 269 -4.87 19.51 -10.12
C GLY A 269 -3.42 19.44 -9.67
N THR A 270 -3.01 18.26 -9.24
CA THR A 270 -1.61 18.00 -8.92
C THR A 270 -1.18 16.62 -9.39
N ILE A 271 0.01 16.54 -9.99
CA ILE A 271 0.72 15.30 -10.30
C ILE A 271 2.18 15.52 -9.88
N TYR A 272 2.72 14.56 -9.13
CA TYR A 272 4.14 14.60 -8.76
C TYR A 272 4.66 13.20 -8.44
N ALA A 273 5.99 13.04 -8.49
CA ALA A 273 6.67 11.87 -7.97
C ALA A 273 7.68 12.24 -6.89
N VAL A 274 7.80 11.38 -5.90
CA VAL A 274 8.73 11.52 -4.77
C VAL A 274 9.55 10.26 -4.63
N LEU A 275 10.88 10.40 -4.63
CA LEU A 275 11.80 9.35 -4.22
C LEU A 275 12.35 9.71 -2.83
N TYR A 276 12.26 8.80 -1.88
CA TYR A 276 12.71 9.05 -0.51
C TYR A 276 13.38 7.83 0.14
N GLU A 277 14.27 8.07 1.10
CA GLU A 277 14.86 7.02 1.93
C GLU A 277 13.79 6.42 2.84
N ASN A 278 13.54 5.12 2.71
CA ASN A 278 12.50 4.41 3.47
C ASN A 278 13.00 3.85 4.80
N ILE A 279 14.27 4.10 5.14
CA ILE A 279 14.88 3.78 6.43
C ILE A 279 15.66 5.00 6.89
N ASP A 280 15.48 5.42 8.14
CA ASP A 280 16.20 6.54 8.74
C ASP A 280 17.62 6.12 9.19
N GLU A 281 18.39 7.10 9.67
CA GLU A 281 19.77 6.90 10.16
C GLU A 281 19.85 5.93 11.37
N LYS A 282 18.73 5.72 12.07
CA LYS A 282 18.64 4.80 13.22
C LYS A 282 18.16 3.40 12.81
N GLY A 283 17.90 3.18 11.50
CA GLY A 283 17.39 1.92 11.00
C GLY A 283 15.87 1.74 11.13
N ASN A 284 15.13 2.80 11.50
CA ASN A 284 13.67 2.73 11.56
C ASN A 284 13.05 2.93 10.18
N ALA A 285 11.94 2.22 9.94
CA ALA A 285 11.15 2.41 8.74
C ALA A 285 10.53 3.80 8.67
N VAL A 286 10.60 4.42 7.49
CA VAL A 286 10.02 5.72 7.19
C VAL A 286 8.90 5.57 6.17
N LEU A 287 7.77 6.20 6.47
CA LEU A 287 6.68 6.42 5.53
C LEU A 287 6.41 7.92 5.41
N LEU A 288 6.00 8.35 4.24
CA LEU A 288 5.51 9.71 4.03
C LEU A 288 3.98 9.74 4.09
N TYR A 289 3.45 10.81 4.64
CA TYR A 289 2.04 11.02 4.87
C TYR A 289 1.57 12.32 4.19
N GLY A 290 0.28 12.62 4.23
CA GLY A 290 -0.30 13.80 3.60
C GLY A 290 0.33 15.13 4.05
N ASP A 291 0.79 15.19 5.30
CA ASP A 291 1.41 16.37 5.89
C ASP A 291 2.90 16.57 5.51
N ASN A 292 3.58 15.53 5.02
CA ASN A 292 5.03 15.61 4.83
C ASN A 292 5.56 15.02 3.51
N VAL A 293 4.68 14.54 2.62
CA VAL A 293 5.08 13.87 1.37
C VAL A 293 5.94 14.74 0.43
N GLN A 294 5.87 16.05 0.53
CA GLN A 294 6.71 16.97 -0.27
C GLN A 294 7.76 17.73 0.55
N THR A 295 7.75 17.59 1.88
CA THR A 295 8.57 18.42 2.78
C THR A 295 9.51 17.61 3.69
N SER A 296 9.34 16.28 3.77
CA SER A 296 10.15 15.43 4.63
C SER A 296 11.64 15.53 4.29
N LYS A 297 12.47 15.52 5.33
CA LYS A 297 13.93 15.45 5.20
C LYS A 297 14.44 14.15 4.55
N GLN A 298 13.62 13.12 4.48
CA GLN A 298 13.96 11.85 3.84
C GLN A 298 13.84 11.89 2.31
N ILE A 299 13.26 12.95 1.76
CA ILE A 299 13.12 13.11 0.32
C ILE A 299 14.50 13.23 -0.33
N VAL A 300 14.72 12.44 -1.36
CA VAL A 300 15.94 12.41 -2.16
C VAL A 300 15.75 13.11 -3.49
N ALA A 301 14.60 12.94 -4.13
CA ALA A 301 14.27 13.61 -5.37
C ALA A 301 12.76 13.84 -5.52
N LEU A 302 12.40 14.87 -6.29
CA LEU A 302 11.04 15.27 -6.62
C LEU A 302 10.93 15.49 -8.13
N ALA A 303 9.81 15.07 -8.72
CA ALA A 303 9.39 15.47 -10.05
C ALA A 303 7.99 16.08 -9.94
N LEU A 304 7.83 17.36 -10.28
CA LEU A 304 6.59 18.12 -10.13
C LEU A 304 6.03 18.46 -11.51
N VAL A 305 4.76 18.14 -11.73
CA VAL A 305 4.09 18.34 -13.02
C VAL A 305 3.17 19.54 -12.96
N GLY A 306 3.28 20.45 -13.91
CA GLY A 306 2.42 21.60 -14.10
C GLY A 306 3.18 22.86 -14.46
N GLU A 307 2.47 23.80 -15.08
CA GLU A 307 2.98 25.11 -15.50
C GLU A 307 2.34 26.23 -14.65
N ALA A 308 1.27 25.93 -13.93
CA ALA A 308 0.60 26.84 -13.02
C ALA A 308 1.21 26.79 -11.61
N HIS A 309 0.87 27.77 -10.80
CA HIS A 309 1.15 27.78 -9.37
C HIS A 309 -0.17 27.93 -8.62
N ASP A 310 -0.36 27.13 -7.58
CA ASP A 310 -1.50 27.32 -6.68
C ASP A 310 -1.32 28.57 -5.80
N ASP A 311 -2.33 28.91 -5.00
CA ASP A 311 -2.31 30.12 -4.15
C ASP A 311 -1.21 30.08 -3.07
N ASN A 312 -0.57 28.94 -2.86
CA ASN A 312 0.57 28.77 -1.96
C ASN A 312 1.92 28.82 -2.71
N GLY A 313 1.89 29.10 -4.02
CA GLY A 313 3.07 29.16 -4.87
C GLY A 313 3.66 27.79 -5.25
N LYS A 314 2.93 26.70 -5.03
CA LYS A 314 3.37 25.35 -5.44
C LYS A 314 3.02 25.09 -6.91
N ILE A 315 3.92 24.39 -7.61
CA ILE A 315 3.65 23.92 -8.97
C ILE A 315 2.37 23.07 -8.97
N ALA A 316 1.46 23.40 -9.88
CA ALA A 316 0.13 22.83 -9.97
C ALA A 316 -0.36 22.78 -11.44
N ILE A 317 -1.46 22.08 -11.67
CA ILE A 317 -2.09 21.93 -12.97
C ILE A 317 -3.32 22.83 -13.03
N GLY A 318 -3.28 23.87 -13.86
CA GLY A 318 -4.42 24.71 -14.21
C GLY A 318 -5.30 24.08 -15.30
N ASN A 319 -6.39 24.78 -15.67
CA ASN A 319 -7.32 24.32 -16.69
C ASN A 319 -6.60 23.94 -17.99
N THR A 320 -6.75 22.70 -18.39
CA THR A 320 -6.13 22.08 -19.56
C THR A 320 -7.18 21.13 -20.18
N PRO A 321 -8.04 21.66 -21.08
CA PRO A 321 -9.23 20.92 -21.55
C PRO A 321 -8.90 19.73 -22.47
N GLU A 322 -7.76 19.80 -23.15
CA GLU A 322 -7.30 18.75 -24.05
C GLU A 322 -6.21 17.89 -23.39
N TRP A 323 -5.98 16.68 -23.91
CA TRP A 323 -4.89 15.85 -23.44
C TRP A 323 -3.54 16.54 -23.67
N HIS A 324 -2.83 16.76 -22.57
CA HIS A 324 -1.52 17.41 -22.53
C HIS A 324 -0.44 16.42 -22.13
N HIS A 325 0.60 16.33 -22.94
CA HIS A 325 1.78 15.52 -22.61
C HIS A 325 2.69 16.28 -21.65
N PHE A 326 3.12 15.63 -20.60
CA PHE A 326 4.15 16.15 -19.71
C PHE A 326 5.39 15.25 -19.71
N SER A 327 6.54 15.86 -19.48
CA SER A 327 7.82 15.19 -19.34
C SER A 327 8.68 16.01 -18.37
N VAL A 328 8.83 15.54 -17.14
CA VAL A 328 9.52 16.26 -16.07
C VAL A 328 10.67 15.46 -15.51
N ASP A 329 11.78 16.13 -15.25
CA ASP A 329 12.96 15.51 -14.65
C ASP A 329 12.82 15.41 -13.14
N PHE A 330 13.44 14.38 -12.52
CA PHE A 330 13.61 14.32 -11.10
C PHE A 330 14.69 15.30 -10.62
N GLU A 331 14.31 16.26 -9.80
CA GLU A 331 15.23 17.18 -9.14
C GLU A 331 15.77 16.52 -7.87
N TYR A 332 17.06 16.17 -7.90
CA TYR A 332 17.75 15.50 -6.80
C TYR A 332 18.22 16.49 -5.74
N LYS A 333 17.76 16.30 -4.50
CA LYS A 333 18.18 17.07 -3.31
C LYS A 333 19.32 16.39 -2.55
N LYS A 334 19.53 15.09 -2.80
CA LYS A 334 20.57 14.26 -2.16
C LYS A 334 21.20 13.32 -3.18
N THR A 335 22.44 12.94 -2.89
CA THR A 335 23.14 11.90 -3.66
C THR A 335 22.48 10.53 -3.40
N ILE A 336 22.35 9.74 -4.45
CA ILE A 336 21.87 8.36 -4.38
C ILE A 336 23.02 7.44 -3.92
N ASP A 337 22.72 6.57 -2.98
CA ASP A 337 23.54 5.41 -2.66
C ASP A 337 23.15 4.24 -3.59
N PRO A 338 24.06 3.79 -4.49
CA PRO A 338 23.73 2.73 -5.45
C PRO A 338 23.39 1.39 -4.78
N ILE A 339 23.97 1.11 -3.59
CA ILE A 339 23.70 -0.12 -2.85
C ILE A 339 22.28 -0.07 -2.27
N LYS A 340 21.91 1.03 -1.64
CA LYS A 340 20.53 1.24 -1.16
C LYS A 340 19.53 1.17 -2.31
N LEU A 341 19.85 1.80 -3.46
CA LEU A 341 18.98 1.82 -4.64
C LEU A 341 18.70 0.41 -5.15
N LYS A 342 19.75 -0.39 -5.32
CA LYS A 342 19.65 -1.78 -5.77
C LYS A 342 18.90 -2.67 -4.78
N ASN A 343 19.02 -2.40 -3.49
CA ASN A 343 18.46 -3.22 -2.42
C ASN A 343 17.08 -2.73 -1.94
N GLY A 344 16.45 -1.75 -2.62
CA GLY A 344 15.11 -1.26 -2.26
C GLY A 344 15.09 -0.37 -1.01
N GLY A 345 16.22 0.30 -0.70
CA GLY A 345 16.32 1.26 0.41
C GLY A 345 15.67 2.63 0.12
N TYR A 346 15.05 2.76 -1.06
CA TYR A 346 14.26 3.93 -1.46
C TYR A 346 12.84 3.50 -1.80
N SER A 347 11.88 4.34 -1.42
CA SER A 347 10.48 4.22 -1.86
C SER A 347 10.16 5.30 -2.88
N LEU A 348 9.35 4.92 -3.89
CA LEU A 348 8.80 5.81 -4.89
C LEU A 348 7.31 5.98 -4.63
N ALA A 349 6.85 7.22 -4.60
CA ALA A 349 5.44 7.59 -4.73
C ALA A 349 5.24 8.35 -6.03
N ILE A 350 4.19 8.02 -6.79
CA ILE A 350 3.63 8.85 -7.85
C ILE A 350 2.23 9.21 -7.35
N VAL A 351 1.88 10.47 -7.37
CA VAL A 351 0.66 10.99 -6.76
C VAL A 351 -0.08 11.87 -7.74
N SER A 352 -1.37 11.64 -7.90
CA SER A 352 -2.27 12.47 -8.69
C SER A 352 -3.50 12.82 -7.86
N SER A 353 -3.95 14.08 -7.90
CA SER A 353 -5.14 14.54 -7.20
C SER A 353 -5.89 15.60 -7.98
N SER A 354 -7.23 15.56 -7.91
CA SER A 354 -8.11 16.56 -8.55
C SER A 354 -8.17 17.90 -7.84
N SER A 355 -7.70 17.99 -6.59
CA SER A 355 -7.61 19.25 -5.83
C SER A 355 -6.30 19.29 -5.06
N SER A 356 -5.49 20.33 -5.26
CA SER A 356 -4.16 20.47 -4.63
C SER A 356 -4.24 20.61 -3.11
N ASP A 357 -5.29 21.23 -2.59
CA ASP A 357 -5.59 21.37 -1.16
C ASP A 357 -6.62 20.34 -0.64
N GLY A 358 -6.93 19.32 -1.43
CA GLY A 358 -7.96 18.31 -1.12
C GLY A 358 -7.74 17.55 0.18
N ALA A 359 -6.48 17.37 0.59
CA ALA A 359 -6.13 16.73 1.86
C ALA A 359 -6.55 17.58 3.08
N ASN A 360 -6.71 18.89 2.92
CA ASN A 360 -7.23 19.82 3.91
C ASN A 360 -8.75 20.03 3.80
N PHE A 361 -9.42 19.26 2.93
CA PHE A 361 -10.85 19.42 2.60
C PHE A 361 -11.19 20.78 2.01
N LEU A 362 -10.23 21.41 1.30
CA LEU A 362 -10.40 22.62 0.53
C LEU A 362 -10.33 22.27 -0.96
N GLY A 363 -11.26 22.79 -1.75
CA GLY A 363 -11.32 22.53 -3.18
C GLY A 363 -12.67 22.88 -3.78
N ALA A 364 -12.80 22.69 -5.08
CA ALA A 364 -14.05 22.91 -5.79
C ALA A 364 -14.69 21.58 -6.18
N VAL A 365 -15.92 21.34 -5.72
CA VAL A 365 -16.69 20.17 -6.16
C VAL A 365 -16.84 20.23 -7.67
N GLY A 366 -16.51 19.11 -8.34
CA GLY A 366 -16.48 19.01 -9.80
C GLY A 366 -15.12 19.22 -10.43
N SER A 367 -14.09 19.70 -9.69
CA SER A 367 -12.71 19.68 -10.20
C SER A 367 -12.33 18.28 -10.63
N THR A 368 -11.88 18.14 -11.87
CA THR A 368 -11.60 16.83 -12.45
C THR A 368 -10.25 16.80 -13.15
N LEU A 369 -9.44 15.85 -12.76
CA LEU A 369 -8.17 15.51 -13.39
C LEU A 369 -8.31 14.14 -14.07
N TRP A 370 -8.00 14.07 -15.34
CA TRP A 370 -7.86 12.82 -16.09
C TRP A 370 -6.38 12.54 -16.28
N ILE A 371 -5.96 11.30 -16.10
CA ILE A 371 -4.58 10.86 -16.26
C ILE A 371 -4.53 9.57 -17.06
N ASP A 372 -3.44 9.41 -17.82
CA ASP A 372 -3.19 8.21 -18.61
C ASP A 372 -1.73 8.06 -18.99
N SER A 373 -1.33 6.81 -19.28
CA SER A 373 -0.05 6.45 -19.91
C SER A 373 1.16 7.08 -19.22
N PHE A 374 1.29 6.87 -17.91
CA PHE A 374 2.49 7.34 -17.19
C PHE A 374 3.69 6.46 -17.53
N LYS A 375 4.87 7.09 -17.60
CA LYS A 375 6.13 6.41 -17.83
C LYS A 375 7.20 6.93 -16.89
N LEU A 376 7.84 6.02 -16.16
CA LEU A 376 9.02 6.31 -15.35
C LEU A 376 10.26 5.87 -16.12
N ILE A 377 11.23 6.78 -16.27
CA ILE A 377 12.50 6.52 -16.94
C ILE A 377 13.62 6.62 -15.91
N CYS A 378 14.46 5.57 -15.83
CA CYS A 378 15.64 5.49 -14.96
C CYS A 378 16.94 5.52 -15.79
N LYS A 379 17.93 6.27 -15.33
CA LYS A 379 19.24 6.44 -16.02
C LYS A 379 20.42 6.41 -15.05
#